data_575937091580a0954b02b2ced826479e
#
_entry.id   575937091580a0954b02b2ced826479e
#
_cell.length_a   1.000
_cell.length_b   1.000
_cell.length_c   1.000
_cell.angle_alpha   90.00
_cell.angle_beta   90.00
_cell.angle_gamma   90.00
#
_symmetry.space_group_name_H-M   'P 1'
#
loop_
_entity.id
_entity.type
_entity.pdbx_description
1 polymer ?
#
loop_
_entity_poly.entity_id
_entity_poly.type
_entity_poly.pdbx_seq_one_letter_code
_entity_poly.pdbx_strand_id
1 'polypeptide(L)'
;MMRLASLFSWALLVMALLPATTRAQSAASPDASATAESAPKNSSLDAPLFYQLLIGEMQWRLGEPGMAYGVILDAARRTKDEALFRRAVDIALQARAGDEALAATRAWRTVLPQSAEALRTQLQILVALNRLSDVQEPLTALLALAPTEADRAVLIQSLPRFFDRVGDAAAVARTSERVLQPYLQAPATHTLARVALGRLWSAAGQPERAITLATEALKQSPKATAAIQLALELIPRDSKAESLVQDYFKGSQADPTLRLTYGRALAQSQRHAEAIAQLEQVTRDRPDMASAWLTLGALNLDLRQAHPAEQALLRYLQLTPDNPATSGSSGSTLSSNAAPNGADRDDDEAAPPESADSRIRSARTQAYLMLAQAAELRKDRAAAERYLSKVDNPAQAIQVQTRRASWLVQQGRTPEALALIRQLPERAAGDARLKLLAEGQIFREAKQWQAAYDAARSAAQRWPDDVELIYEQAMMAEKTQRLTEMEQLLRRVIEIQPDHQHAYNALGYSLADRGLRLHEARDLIRKALELAPADPFITDSLGWVEFRLGNLPEALRLLKQAYSARPDTEIAAHLGEVLWVSGQRDEARRVFREGRVRDAHNEVLQEVLARLKADL
;
A
#
# COMPACT_ATOMS: atom_id res chain seq x y z
N MET A 1 -13.70 21.03 -20.94
CA MET A 1 -12.64 20.80 -21.90
C MET A 1 -11.27 20.93 -21.22
N MET A 2 -10.97 20.09 -20.22
CA MET A 2 -9.64 20.04 -19.57
C MET A 2 -9.55 18.70 -18.82
N ARG A 3 -9.35 17.59 -19.54
CA ARG A 3 -9.05 16.24 -18.99
C ARG A 3 -8.34 15.34 -20.00
N LEU A 4 -7.43 15.86 -20.81
CA LEU A 4 -6.70 15.08 -21.83
C LEU A 4 -5.18 15.32 -21.82
N ALA A 5 -4.62 15.97 -20.80
CA ALA A 5 -3.19 16.32 -20.79
C ALA A 5 -2.26 15.30 -20.08
N SER A 6 -2.80 14.27 -19.40
CA SER A 6 -1.97 13.37 -18.54
C SER A 6 -1.64 12.00 -19.13
N LEU A 7 -1.92 11.73 -20.40
CA LEU A 7 -1.77 10.37 -20.98
C LEU A 7 -0.49 10.12 -21.79
N PHE A 8 0.43 11.06 -21.92
CA PHE A 8 1.53 10.94 -22.89
C PHE A 8 2.96 10.82 -22.34
N SER A 9 3.20 10.79 -21.04
CA SER A 9 4.57 10.62 -20.46
C SER A 9 5.05 9.16 -20.37
N TRP A 10 4.42 8.19 -21.03
CA TRP A 10 4.56 6.74 -20.73
C TRP A 10 5.27 5.89 -21.78
N ALA A 11 5.83 6.49 -22.83
CA ALA A 11 6.53 5.71 -23.88
C ALA A 11 7.95 5.24 -23.50
N LEU A 12 8.52 5.63 -22.35
CA LEU A 12 9.95 5.40 -22.04
C LEU A 12 10.24 4.41 -20.89
N LEU A 13 9.25 3.79 -20.24
CA LEU A 13 9.50 2.98 -19.02
C LEU A 13 9.25 1.47 -19.16
N VAL A 14 9.28 0.88 -20.34
CA VAL A 14 9.10 -0.59 -20.51
C VAL A 14 10.36 -1.31 -21.04
N MET A 15 11.55 -0.74 -20.85
CA MET A 15 12.80 -1.38 -21.32
C MET A 15 13.58 -2.19 -20.26
N ALA A 16 13.02 -2.54 -19.13
CA ALA A 16 13.76 -3.25 -18.07
C ALA A 16 13.01 -4.46 -17.51
N LEU A 17 12.82 -5.52 -18.31
CA LEU A 17 12.52 -6.87 -17.79
C LEU A 17 12.87 -7.94 -18.84
N LEU A 18 14.18 -8.16 -19.04
CA LEU A 18 14.69 -9.44 -19.52
C LEU A 18 15.71 -9.96 -18.50
N PRO A 19 15.61 -11.18 -18.01
CA PRO A 19 16.69 -11.78 -17.22
C PRO A 19 17.85 -12.10 -18.17
N ALA A 20 19.01 -11.47 -17.91
CA ALA A 20 20.26 -11.88 -18.53
C ALA A 20 20.65 -13.25 -17.94
N THR A 21 20.61 -14.29 -18.74
CA THR A 21 21.25 -15.57 -18.44
C THR A 21 22.76 -15.40 -18.56
N THR A 22 23.44 -15.16 -17.44
CA THR A 22 24.89 -15.25 -17.37
C THR A 22 25.30 -16.71 -17.33
N ARG A 23 25.81 -17.18 -18.45
CA ARG A 23 26.56 -18.45 -18.53
C ARG A 23 27.95 -18.18 -17.93
N ALA A 24 28.25 -18.84 -16.81
CA ALA A 24 29.59 -18.84 -16.24
C ALA A 24 30.58 -19.45 -17.26
N GLN A 25 31.55 -18.67 -17.69
CA GLN A 25 32.74 -19.18 -18.36
C GLN A 25 33.91 -19.20 -17.40
N SER A 26 34.48 -20.37 -17.32
CA SER A 26 35.72 -20.74 -16.63
C SER A 26 36.88 -19.86 -17.06
N ALA A 27 37.65 -19.38 -16.07
CA ALA A 27 38.90 -18.66 -16.28
C ALA A 27 39.98 -19.57 -16.84
N ALA A 28 40.54 -19.21 -18.01
CA ALA A 28 41.83 -19.68 -18.51
C ALA A 28 42.70 -18.46 -18.79
N SER A 29 43.95 -18.56 -18.40
CA SER A 29 44.99 -17.53 -18.38
C SER A 29 45.36 -16.95 -19.76
N PRO A 30 45.99 -15.76 -19.81
CA PRO A 30 46.14 -15.01 -21.05
C PRO A 30 47.33 -15.47 -21.88
N ASP A 31 47.03 -15.86 -23.12
CA ASP A 31 48.08 -15.92 -24.15
C ASP A 31 47.87 -14.73 -25.12
N ALA A 32 48.96 -14.02 -25.34
CA ALA A 32 49.05 -12.86 -26.19
C ALA A 32 48.88 -13.25 -27.67
N SER A 33 47.75 -12.90 -28.26
CA SER A 33 47.66 -12.85 -29.74
C SER A 33 46.82 -11.64 -30.16
N ALA A 34 47.41 -10.88 -31.04
CA ALA A 34 47.01 -9.62 -31.62
C ALA A 34 45.48 -9.47 -31.81
N THR A 35 44.93 -8.35 -31.31
CA THR A 35 43.61 -7.82 -31.66
C THR A 35 43.57 -7.54 -33.18
N ALA A 36 43.03 -8.47 -33.93
CA ALA A 36 42.48 -8.13 -35.25
C ALA A 36 41.25 -7.25 -35.02
N GLU A 37 41.39 -5.94 -35.24
CA GLU A 37 40.23 -5.05 -35.39
C GLU A 37 39.27 -5.68 -36.41
N SER A 38 38.10 -6.10 -35.94
CA SER A 38 37.05 -6.57 -36.85
C SER A 38 36.69 -5.38 -37.77
N ALA A 39 36.90 -5.55 -39.06
CA ALA A 39 36.49 -4.55 -40.06
C ALA A 39 35.05 -4.10 -39.81
N PRO A 40 34.74 -2.82 -39.86
CA PRO A 40 33.37 -2.32 -39.61
C PRO A 40 32.41 -3.05 -40.55
N LYS A 41 31.39 -3.69 -40.01
CA LYS A 41 30.33 -4.30 -40.79
C LYS A 41 29.62 -3.18 -41.55
N ASN A 42 29.79 -3.17 -42.89
CA ASN A 42 29.06 -2.23 -43.72
C ASN A 42 27.56 -2.38 -43.46
N SER A 43 26.87 -1.24 -43.33
CA SER A 43 25.42 -1.20 -43.25
C SER A 43 24.80 -1.86 -44.51
N SER A 44 23.74 -2.64 -44.32
CA SER A 44 22.94 -3.19 -45.42
C SER A 44 22.05 -2.14 -46.12
N LEU A 45 22.18 -0.87 -45.75
CA LEU A 45 21.47 0.26 -46.32
C LEU A 45 21.94 0.50 -47.76
N ASP A 46 21.03 0.31 -48.72
CA ASP A 46 21.24 0.82 -50.09
C ASP A 46 21.01 2.36 -50.14
N ALA A 47 21.52 3.01 -51.17
CA ALA A 47 21.39 4.46 -51.30
C ALA A 47 19.92 4.94 -51.32
N PRO A 48 18.99 4.31 -52.04
CA PRO A 48 17.57 4.66 -51.98
C PRO A 48 16.97 4.60 -50.59
N LEU A 49 17.24 3.54 -49.81
CA LEU A 49 16.75 3.39 -48.46
C LEU A 49 17.35 4.45 -47.53
N PHE A 50 18.67 4.70 -47.63
CA PHE A 50 19.33 5.76 -46.89
C PHE A 50 18.66 7.12 -47.07
N TYR A 51 18.44 7.52 -48.35
CA TYR A 51 17.77 8.79 -48.65
C TYR A 51 16.32 8.81 -48.14
N GLN A 52 15.59 7.72 -48.22
CA GLN A 52 14.23 7.62 -47.75
C GLN A 52 14.18 7.81 -46.20
N LEU A 53 15.05 7.15 -45.44
CA LEU A 53 15.13 7.31 -44.00
C LEU A 53 15.58 8.72 -43.61
N LEU A 54 16.57 9.28 -44.32
CA LEU A 54 17.01 10.65 -44.08
C LEU A 54 15.87 11.66 -44.29
N ILE A 55 15.10 11.52 -45.37
CA ILE A 55 13.92 12.36 -45.63
C ILE A 55 12.89 12.20 -44.50
N GLY A 56 12.59 10.99 -44.08
CA GLY A 56 11.66 10.73 -42.98
C GLY A 56 12.06 11.42 -41.68
N GLU A 57 13.34 11.29 -41.27
CA GLU A 57 13.85 11.95 -40.07
C GLU A 57 13.93 13.48 -40.21
N MET A 58 14.23 13.99 -41.38
CA MET A 58 14.19 15.44 -41.66
C MET A 58 12.76 15.99 -41.55
N GLN A 59 11.77 15.32 -42.13
CA GLN A 59 10.36 15.72 -42.00
C GLN A 59 9.90 15.72 -40.55
N TRP A 60 10.31 14.70 -39.79
CA TRP A 60 10.05 14.66 -38.35
C TRP A 60 10.60 15.90 -37.61
N ARG A 61 11.88 16.25 -37.87
CA ARG A 61 12.53 17.43 -37.27
C ARG A 61 11.94 18.76 -37.73
N LEU A 62 11.37 18.82 -38.91
CA LEU A 62 10.68 20.01 -39.43
C LEU A 62 9.25 20.17 -38.88
N GLY A 63 8.79 19.26 -38.03
CA GLY A 63 7.45 19.31 -37.45
C GLY A 63 6.34 18.79 -38.36
N GLU A 64 6.71 17.95 -39.37
CA GLU A 64 5.79 17.31 -40.31
C GLU A 64 5.64 15.80 -40.03
N PRO A 65 5.01 15.42 -38.86
CA PRO A 65 4.98 14.03 -38.43
C PRO A 65 4.23 13.10 -39.38
N GLY A 66 3.17 13.59 -40.02
CA GLY A 66 2.39 12.78 -40.99
C GLY A 66 3.20 12.37 -42.22
N MET A 67 4.05 13.27 -42.73
CA MET A 67 4.98 12.97 -43.83
C MET A 67 6.06 12.00 -43.39
N ALA A 68 6.67 12.24 -42.22
CA ALA A 68 7.67 11.36 -41.62
C ALA A 68 7.14 9.94 -41.44
N TYR A 69 5.96 9.82 -40.84
CA TYR A 69 5.25 8.54 -40.61
C TYR A 69 5.06 7.77 -41.94
N GLY A 70 4.53 8.44 -43.00
CA GLY A 70 4.27 7.80 -44.28
C GLY A 70 5.56 7.26 -44.92
N VAL A 71 6.63 8.07 -44.93
CA VAL A 71 7.93 7.71 -45.50
C VAL A 71 8.59 6.54 -44.75
N ILE A 72 8.59 6.57 -43.44
CA ILE A 72 9.20 5.50 -42.62
C ILE A 72 8.38 4.22 -42.70
N LEU A 73 7.02 4.28 -42.65
CA LEU A 73 6.17 3.10 -42.78
C LEU A 73 6.29 2.42 -44.15
N ASP A 74 6.45 3.20 -45.23
CA ASP A 74 6.71 2.65 -46.57
C ASP A 74 8.07 1.94 -46.63
N ALA A 75 9.10 2.54 -46.05
CA ALA A 75 10.42 1.90 -45.92
C ALA A 75 10.30 0.58 -45.13
N ALA A 76 9.59 0.59 -44.02
CA ALA A 76 9.37 -0.60 -43.16
C ALA A 76 8.69 -1.75 -43.94
N ARG A 77 7.64 -1.44 -44.72
CA ARG A 77 6.92 -2.44 -45.54
C ARG A 77 7.81 -3.05 -46.60
N ARG A 78 8.64 -2.23 -47.27
CA ARG A 78 9.53 -2.66 -48.35
C ARG A 78 10.69 -3.50 -47.83
N THR A 79 11.32 -3.09 -46.74
CA THR A 79 12.49 -3.78 -46.16
C THR A 79 12.13 -4.93 -45.25
N LYS A 80 10.89 -4.97 -44.76
CA LYS A 80 10.42 -5.88 -43.71
C LYS A 80 11.24 -5.76 -42.42
N ASP A 81 11.74 -4.56 -42.13
CA ASP A 81 12.56 -4.27 -40.98
C ASP A 81 11.67 -3.89 -39.79
N GLU A 82 11.79 -4.67 -38.74
CA GLU A 82 11.02 -4.51 -37.51
C GLU A 82 11.30 -3.18 -36.79
N ALA A 83 12.56 -2.70 -36.84
CA ALA A 83 12.96 -1.44 -36.23
C ALA A 83 12.29 -0.23 -36.93
N LEU A 84 12.09 -0.31 -38.26
CA LEU A 84 11.42 0.74 -39.00
C LEU A 84 9.90 0.78 -38.70
N PHE A 85 9.25 -0.38 -38.51
CA PHE A 85 7.86 -0.41 -38.03
C PHE A 85 7.74 0.23 -36.66
N ARG A 86 8.63 -0.11 -35.70
CA ARG A 86 8.69 0.52 -34.38
C ARG A 86 8.85 2.04 -34.52
N ARG A 87 9.78 2.50 -35.36
CA ARG A 87 9.99 3.93 -35.57
C ARG A 87 8.76 4.64 -36.14
N ALA A 88 8.02 4.02 -37.05
CA ALA A 88 6.77 4.58 -37.58
C ALA A 88 5.70 4.69 -36.46
N VAL A 89 5.59 3.67 -35.62
CA VAL A 89 4.69 3.70 -34.41
C VAL A 89 5.10 4.83 -33.47
N ASP A 90 6.38 4.98 -33.16
CA ASP A 90 6.89 6.03 -32.27
C ASP A 90 6.58 7.43 -32.80
N ILE A 91 6.77 7.67 -34.09
CA ILE A 91 6.42 8.96 -34.75
C ILE A 91 4.93 9.24 -34.58
N ALA A 92 4.07 8.25 -34.84
CA ALA A 92 2.63 8.41 -34.70
C ALA A 92 2.21 8.67 -33.26
N LEU A 93 2.77 7.96 -32.27
CA LEU A 93 2.49 8.16 -30.86
C LEU A 93 2.93 9.54 -30.36
N GLN A 94 4.13 9.98 -30.71
CA GLN A 94 4.64 11.31 -30.36
C GLN A 94 3.83 12.44 -31.02
N ALA A 95 3.27 12.19 -32.22
CA ALA A 95 2.33 13.09 -32.89
C ALA A 95 0.90 13.02 -32.30
N ARG A 96 0.65 12.19 -31.26
CA ARG A 96 -0.68 11.91 -30.71
C ARG A 96 -1.68 11.35 -31.72
N ALA A 97 -1.21 10.70 -32.77
CA ALA A 97 -1.97 10.08 -33.83
C ALA A 97 -2.16 8.58 -33.53
N GLY A 98 -3.01 8.26 -32.56
CA GLY A 98 -3.22 6.90 -32.07
C GLY A 98 -3.78 5.93 -33.12
N ASP A 99 -4.61 6.40 -34.03
CA ASP A 99 -5.16 5.59 -35.13
C ASP A 99 -4.10 5.21 -36.15
N GLU A 100 -3.20 6.12 -36.48
CA GLU A 100 -2.04 5.89 -37.34
C GLU A 100 -1.05 4.91 -36.67
N ALA A 101 -0.80 5.07 -35.38
CA ALA A 101 0.01 4.11 -34.62
C ALA A 101 -0.59 2.70 -34.69
N LEU A 102 -1.92 2.58 -34.49
CA LEU A 102 -2.62 1.30 -34.63
C LEU A 102 -2.54 0.75 -36.06
N ALA A 103 -2.65 1.61 -37.10
CA ALA A 103 -2.51 1.22 -38.51
C ALA A 103 -1.09 0.72 -38.81
N ALA A 104 -0.05 1.35 -38.27
CA ALA A 104 1.33 0.90 -38.37
C ALA A 104 1.54 -0.49 -37.78
N THR A 105 0.99 -0.76 -36.56
CA THR A 105 1.10 -2.08 -35.94
C THR A 105 0.37 -3.16 -36.74
N ARG A 106 -0.79 -2.84 -37.32
CA ARG A 106 -1.52 -3.77 -38.23
C ARG A 106 -0.72 -4.08 -39.47
N ALA A 107 -0.07 -3.06 -40.09
CA ALA A 107 0.82 -3.25 -41.22
C ALA A 107 2.04 -4.11 -40.82
N TRP A 108 2.63 -3.86 -39.68
CA TRP A 108 3.72 -4.65 -39.10
C TRP A 108 3.35 -6.13 -39.01
N ARG A 109 2.22 -6.45 -38.37
CA ARG A 109 1.70 -7.83 -38.24
C ARG A 109 1.42 -8.50 -39.61
N THR A 110 0.95 -7.72 -40.60
CA THR A 110 0.71 -8.25 -41.95
C THR A 110 2.00 -8.66 -42.64
N VAL A 111 3.07 -7.88 -42.45
CA VAL A 111 4.39 -8.12 -43.07
C VAL A 111 5.21 -9.15 -42.26
N LEU A 112 5.11 -9.12 -40.92
CA LEU A 112 5.82 -9.97 -39.97
C LEU A 112 4.84 -10.66 -39.03
N PRO A 113 4.08 -11.67 -39.46
CA PRO A 113 3.00 -12.26 -38.66
C PRO A 113 3.48 -13.04 -37.41
N GLN A 114 4.79 -13.36 -37.35
CA GLN A 114 5.40 -14.04 -36.20
C GLN A 114 6.05 -13.05 -35.20
N SER A 115 5.89 -11.75 -35.39
CA SER A 115 6.42 -10.75 -34.45
C SER A 115 5.58 -10.65 -33.20
N ALA A 116 6.08 -11.18 -32.09
CA ALA A 116 5.46 -11.02 -30.77
C ALA A 116 5.51 -9.54 -30.31
N GLU A 117 6.50 -8.77 -30.78
CA GLU A 117 6.63 -7.35 -30.48
C GLU A 117 5.51 -6.52 -31.16
N ALA A 118 5.21 -6.80 -32.44
CA ALA A 118 4.09 -6.17 -33.12
C ALA A 118 2.76 -6.37 -32.39
N LEU A 119 2.52 -7.59 -31.89
CA LEU A 119 1.32 -7.92 -31.13
C LEU A 119 1.26 -7.20 -29.77
N ARG A 120 2.39 -7.15 -29.04
CA ARG A 120 2.47 -6.44 -27.75
C ARG A 120 2.23 -4.94 -27.95
N THR A 121 2.88 -4.34 -28.93
CA THR A 121 2.71 -2.92 -29.26
C THR A 121 1.28 -2.61 -29.67
N GLN A 122 0.66 -3.47 -30.48
CA GLN A 122 -0.74 -3.31 -30.86
C GLN A 122 -1.68 -3.37 -29.64
N LEU A 123 -1.48 -4.33 -28.73
CA LEU A 123 -2.26 -4.46 -27.52
C LEU A 123 -2.13 -3.23 -26.61
N GLN A 124 -0.91 -2.71 -26.45
CA GLN A 124 -0.66 -1.48 -25.68
C GLN A 124 -1.43 -0.29 -26.25
N ILE A 125 -1.38 -0.11 -27.57
CA ILE A 125 -2.10 0.98 -28.25
C ILE A 125 -3.62 0.80 -28.11
N LEU A 126 -4.15 -0.42 -28.30
CA LEU A 126 -5.58 -0.70 -28.16
C LEU A 126 -6.07 -0.39 -26.75
N VAL A 127 -5.30 -0.75 -25.73
CA VAL A 127 -5.59 -0.43 -24.32
C VAL A 127 -5.55 1.08 -24.08
N ALA A 128 -4.51 1.77 -24.56
CA ALA A 128 -4.37 3.23 -24.45
C ALA A 128 -5.53 3.99 -25.14
N LEU A 129 -6.01 3.48 -26.27
CA LEU A 129 -7.16 4.03 -27.00
C LEU A 129 -8.53 3.58 -26.43
N ASN A 130 -8.55 2.79 -25.38
CA ASN A 130 -9.75 2.19 -24.78
C ASN A 130 -10.60 1.36 -25.79
N ARG A 131 -9.92 0.72 -26.78
CA ARG A 131 -10.56 -0.14 -27.80
C ARG A 131 -10.58 -1.61 -27.35
N LEU A 132 -11.24 -1.90 -26.24
CA LEU A 132 -11.25 -3.23 -25.63
C LEU A 132 -11.89 -4.32 -26.48
N SER A 133 -12.83 -3.96 -27.39
CA SER A 133 -13.43 -4.89 -28.36
C SER A 133 -12.39 -5.54 -29.30
N ASP A 134 -11.34 -4.80 -29.63
CA ASP A 134 -10.33 -5.21 -30.62
C ASP A 134 -9.15 -5.98 -29.98
N VAL A 135 -9.11 -6.10 -28.65
CA VAL A 135 -8.02 -6.73 -27.90
C VAL A 135 -8.01 -8.26 -28.05
N GLN A 136 -9.17 -8.88 -28.23
CA GLN A 136 -9.34 -10.34 -28.19
C GLN A 136 -8.44 -11.07 -29.20
N GLU A 137 -8.46 -10.64 -30.45
CA GLU A 137 -7.71 -11.31 -31.53
C GLU A 137 -6.18 -11.20 -31.33
N PRO A 138 -5.57 -10.00 -31.13
CA PRO A 138 -4.13 -9.90 -30.96
C PRO A 138 -3.65 -10.56 -29.66
N LEU A 139 -4.46 -10.59 -28.60
CA LEU A 139 -4.12 -11.28 -27.37
C LEU A 139 -4.12 -12.81 -27.58
N THR A 140 -5.10 -13.34 -28.29
CA THR A 140 -5.14 -14.77 -28.65
C THR A 140 -3.92 -15.14 -29.49
N ALA A 141 -3.57 -14.31 -30.48
CA ALA A 141 -2.40 -14.52 -31.32
C ALA A 141 -1.09 -14.48 -30.51
N LEU A 142 -0.95 -13.51 -29.58
CA LEU A 142 0.23 -13.40 -28.73
C LEU A 142 0.44 -14.63 -27.84
N LEU A 143 -0.63 -15.14 -27.22
CA LEU A 143 -0.57 -16.38 -26.42
C LEU A 143 -0.25 -17.62 -27.28
N ALA A 144 -0.73 -17.66 -28.52
CA ALA A 144 -0.43 -18.75 -29.45
C ALA A 144 1.04 -18.74 -29.93
N LEU A 145 1.63 -17.55 -30.08
CA LEU A 145 3.03 -17.38 -30.49
C LEU A 145 4.04 -17.67 -29.36
N ALA A 146 3.62 -17.83 -28.12
CA ALA A 146 4.53 -18.11 -27.01
C ALA A 146 5.35 -19.39 -27.30
N PRO A 147 6.71 -19.31 -27.30
CA PRO A 147 7.57 -20.40 -27.74
C PRO A 147 7.40 -21.67 -26.89
N THR A 148 7.21 -21.50 -25.60
CA THR A 148 7.03 -22.60 -24.64
C THR A 148 5.77 -22.44 -23.81
N GLU A 149 5.35 -23.51 -23.15
CA GLU A 149 4.26 -23.43 -22.17
C GLU A 149 4.62 -22.55 -20.96
N ALA A 150 5.89 -22.51 -20.58
CA ALA A 150 6.38 -21.64 -19.52
C ALA A 150 6.26 -20.14 -19.91
N ASP A 151 6.65 -19.78 -21.14
CA ASP A 151 6.49 -18.41 -21.65
C ASP A 151 5.02 -18.00 -21.70
N ARG A 152 4.16 -18.92 -22.13
CA ARG A 152 2.70 -18.72 -22.16
C ARG A 152 2.14 -18.50 -20.75
N ALA A 153 2.60 -19.30 -19.77
CA ALA A 153 2.21 -19.15 -18.38
C ALA A 153 2.61 -17.78 -17.82
N VAL A 154 3.80 -17.29 -18.13
CA VAL A 154 4.26 -15.94 -17.75
C VAL A 154 3.37 -14.86 -18.37
N LEU A 155 3.04 -14.98 -19.66
CA LEU A 155 2.12 -14.03 -20.31
C LEU A 155 0.74 -14.03 -19.63
N ILE A 156 0.15 -15.19 -19.37
CA ILE A 156 -1.14 -15.31 -18.68
C ILE A 156 -1.07 -14.65 -17.29
N GLN A 157 -0.02 -14.91 -16.54
CA GLN A 157 0.17 -14.33 -15.21
C GLN A 157 0.30 -12.81 -15.21
N SER A 158 0.81 -12.23 -16.30
CA SER A 158 1.00 -10.78 -16.44
C SER A 158 -0.28 -10.02 -16.82
N LEU A 159 -1.34 -10.71 -17.29
CA LEU A 159 -2.57 -10.06 -17.79
C LEU A 159 -3.25 -9.12 -16.78
N PRO A 160 -3.41 -9.46 -15.48
CA PRO A 160 -4.04 -8.55 -14.53
C PRO A 160 -3.28 -7.20 -14.45
N ARG A 161 -1.94 -7.26 -14.38
CA ARG A 161 -1.10 -6.06 -14.35
C ARG A 161 -1.15 -5.26 -15.67
N PHE A 162 -1.24 -5.96 -16.80
CA PHE A 162 -1.33 -5.32 -18.11
C PHE A 162 -2.60 -4.46 -18.24
N PHE A 163 -3.70 -4.89 -17.62
CA PHE A 163 -4.99 -4.20 -17.68
C PHE A 163 -5.31 -3.33 -16.45
N ASP A 164 -4.40 -3.17 -15.52
CA ASP A 164 -4.63 -2.54 -14.21
C ASP A 164 -5.19 -1.10 -14.29
N ARG A 165 -4.87 -0.39 -15.39
CA ARG A 165 -5.30 1.01 -15.61
C ARG A 165 -6.53 1.17 -16.50
N VAL A 166 -7.14 0.10 -16.91
CA VAL A 166 -8.31 0.15 -17.78
C VAL A 166 -9.56 0.42 -16.95
N GLY A 167 -10.30 1.47 -17.28
CA GLY A 167 -11.50 1.87 -16.51
C GLY A 167 -12.65 0.86 -16.55
N ASP A 168 -12.86 0.13 -17.66
CA ASP A 168 -13.89 -0.92 -17.77
C ASP A 168 -13.30 -2.31 -17.43
N ALA A 169 -13.06 -2.55 -16.14
CA ALA A 169 -12.56 -3.82 -15.64
C ALA A 169 -13.47 -5.01 -15.99
N ALA A 170 -14.78 -4.79 -16.09
CA ALA A 170 -15.73 -5.84 -16.44
C ALA A 170 -15.61 -6.26 -17.92
N ALA A 171 -15.39 -5.33 -18.85
CA ALA A 171 -15.11 -5.66 -20.24
C ALA A 171 -13.77 -6.41 -20.39
N VAL A 172 -12.74 -5.98 -19.65
CA VAL A 172 -11.44 -6.67 -19.60
C VAL A 172 -11.61 -8.11 -19.12
N ALA A 173 -12.32 -8.33 -18.01
CA ALA A 173 -12.54 -9.68 -17.47
C ALA A 173 -13.28 -10.58 -18.47
N ARG A 174 -14.36 -10.09 -19.09
CA ARG A 174 -15.11 -10.85 -20.12
C ARG A 174 -14.28 -11.18 -21.35
N THR A 175 -13.46 -10.23 -21.84
CA THR A 175 -12.59 -10.46 -22.99
C THR A 175 -11.49 -11.46 -22.66
N SER A 176 -10.85 -11.32 -21.50
CA SER A 176 -9.83 -12.25 -21.01
C SER A 176 -10.38 -13.66 -20.77
N GLU A 177 -11.61 -13.78 -20.27
CA GLU A 177 -12.28 -15.08 -20.07
C GLU A 177 -12.43 -15.83 -21.40
N ARG A 178 -12.88 -15.16 -22.46
CA ARG A 178 -12.99 -15.76 -23.80
C ARG A 178 -11.63 -16.20 -24.37
N VAL A 179 -10.61 -15.37 -24.18
CA VAL A 179 -9.25 -15.69 -24.65
C VAL A 179 -8.62 -16.82 -23.86
N LEU A 180 -8.87 -16.90 -22.54
CA LEU A 180 -8.26 -17.88 -21.66
C LEU A 180 -8.99 -19.23 -21.63
N GLN A 181 -10.15 -19.37 -22.26
CA GLN A 181 -10.93 -20.63 -22.28
C GLN A 181 -10.10 -21.89 -22.62
N PRO A 182 -9.25 -21.90 -23.67
CA PRO A 182 -8.43 -23.07 -23.99
C PRO A 182 -7.43 -23.41 -22.87
N TYR A 183 -6.94 -22.39 -22.16
CA TYR A 183 -5.90 -22.54 -21.13
C TYR A 183 -6.46 -22.92 -19.76
N LEU A 184 -7.77 -22.80 -19.54
CA LEU A 184 -8.43 -23.24 -18.30
C LEU A 184 -8.45 -24.78 -18.17
N GLN A 185 -8.31 -25.51 -19.26
CA GLN A 185 -8.32 -26.98 -19.27
C GLN A 185 -6.92 -27.57 -19.48
N ALA A 186 -5.96 -26.80 -19.98
CA ALA A 186 -4.62 -27.29 -20.28
C ALA A 186 -3.81 -27.55 -18.99
N PRO A 187 -3.21 -28.72 -18.79
CA PRO A 187 -2.53 -29.11 -17.54
C PRO A 187 -1.45 -28.14 -17.08
N ALA A 188 -0.72 -27.51 -18.01
CA ALA A 188 0.38 -26.61 -17.68
C ALA A 188 -0.07 -25.19 -17.30
N THR A 189 -1.28 -24.75 -17.69
CA THR A 189 -1.71 -23.36 -17.54
C THR A 189 -3.00 -23.18 -16.74
N HIS A 190 -3.77 -24.26 -16.51
CA HIS A 190 -5.11 -24.18 -15.90
C HIS A 190 -5.16 -23.40 -14.58
N THR A 191 -4.18 -23.60 -13.71
CA THR A 191 -4.11 -22.90 -12.41
C THR A 191 -3.84 -21.41 -12.60
N LEU A 192 -2.82 -21.06 -13.41
CA LEU A 192 -2.45 -19.67 -13.64
C LEU A 192 -3.52 -18.90 -14.42
N ALA A 193 -4.18 -19.57 -15.38
CA ALA A 193 -5.29 -18.98 -16.12
C ALA A 193 -6.48 -18.66 -15.21
N ARG A 194 -6.85 -19.57 -14.28
CA ARG A 194 -7.90 -19.32 -13.29
C ARG A 194 -7.51 -18.20 -12.32
N VAL A 195 -6.26 -18.18 -11.85
CA VAL A 195 -5.78 -17.14 -10.94
C VAL A 195 -5.77 -15.76 -11.64
N ALA A 196 -5.25 -15.67 -12.86
CA ALA A 196 -5.26 -14.42 -13.61
C ALA A 196 -6.68 -13.91 -13.85
N LEU A 197 -7.58 -14.80 -14.30
CA LEU A 197 -8.98 -14.48 -14.51
C LEU A 197 -9.69 -14.10 -13.19
N GLY A 198 -9.38 -14.80 -12.09
CA GLY A 198 -9.90 -14.48 -10.76
C GLY A 198 -9.52 -13.08 -10.30
N ARG A 199 -8.27 -12.65 -10.52
CA ARG A 199 -7.83 -11.28 -10.23
C ARG A 199 -8.56 -10.25 -11.09
N LEU A 200 -8.77 -10.53 -12.37
CA LEU A 200 -9.52 -9.65 -13.27
C LEU A 200 -10.99 -9.53 -12.85
N TRP A 201 -11.66 -10.62 -12.46
CA TRP A 201 -13.02 -10.55 -11.94
C TRP A 201 -13.11 -9.86 -10.57
N SER A 202 -12.08 -10.03 -9.71
CA SER A 202 -11.98 -9.29 -8.45
C SER A 202 -11.85 -7.78 -8.69
N ALA A 203 -11.03 -7.36 -9.66
CA ALA A 203 -10.91 -5.96 -10.07
C ALA A 203 -12.21 -5.42 -10.68
N ALA A 204 -12.99 -6.27 -11.34
CA ALA A 204 -14.31 -5.95 -11.87
C ALA A 204 -15.43 -5.91 -10.81
N GLY A 205 -15.10 -6.01 -9.51
CA GLY A 205 -16.08 -5.99 -8.42
C GLY A 205 -16.93 -7.25 -8.31
N GLN A 206 -16.47 -8.40 -8.83
CA GLN A 206 -17.16 -9.69 -8.75
C GLN A 206 -16.34 -10.74 -7.98
N PRO A 207 -16.17 -10.57 -6.65
CA PRO A 207 -15.36 -11.46 -5.83
C PRO A 207 -15.88 -12.90 -5.79
N GLU A 208 -17.19 -13.13 -5.92
CA GLU A 208 -17.75 -14.50 -5.94
C GLU A 208 -17.25 -15.33 -7.14
N ARG A 209 -17.09 -14.70 -8.31
CA ARG A 209 -16.48 -15.36 -9.48
C ARG A 209 -15.00 -15.66 -9.24
N ALA A 210 -14.29 -14.74 -8.63
CA ALA A 210 -12.88 -14.92 -8.28
C ALA A 210 -12.70 -16.08 -7.31
N ILE A 211 -13.55 -16.20 -6.29
CA ILE A 211 -13.53 -17.32 -5.32
C ILE A 211 -13.85 -18.66 -6.01
N THR A 212 -14.83 -18.67 -6.91
CA THR A 212 -15.16 -19.88 -7.68
C THR A 212 -13.94 -20.36 -8.46
N LEU A 213 -13.25 -19.46 -9.16
CA LEU A 213 -12.03 -19.77 -9.92
C LEU A 213 -10.87 -20.23 -9.02
N ALA A 214 -10.69 -19.61 -7.85
CA ALA A 214 -9.70 -20.06 -6.86
C ALA A 214 -10.03 -21.48 -6.35
N THR A 215 -11.30 -21.74 -6.05
CA THR A 215 -11.78 -23.05 -5.59
C THR A 215 -11.54 -24.13 -6.64
N GLU A 216 -11.86 -23.86 -7.91
CA GLU A 216 -11.60 -24.80 -9.01
C GLU A 216 -10.11 -25.03 -9.23
N ALA A 217 -9.28 -23.99 -9.11
CA ALA A 217 -7.84 -24.14 -9.20
C ALA A 217 -7.29 -25.06 -8.09
N LEU A 218 -7.78 -24.91 -6.85
CA LEU A 218 -7.39 -25.71 -5.70
C LEU A 218 -7.92 -27.15 -5.77
N LYS A 219 -9.11 -27.37 -6.33
CA LYS A 219 -9.61 -28.73 -6.57
C LYS A 219 -8.71 -29.54 -7.51
N GLN A 220 -8.19 -28.90 -8.55
CA GLN A 220 -7.29 -29.57 -9.51
C GLN A 220 -5.84 -29.60 -9.01
N SER A 221 -5.40 -28.57 -8.29
CA SER A 221 -4.05 -28.43 -7.76
C SER A 221 -4.08 -27.98 -6.29
N PRO A 222 -4.28 -28.89 -5.32
CA PRO A 222 -4.45 -28.52 -3.91
C PRO A 222 -3.27 -27.77 -3.27
N LYS A 223 -2.08 -27.85 -3.88
CA LYS A 223 -0.85 -27.16 -3.43
C LYS A 223 -0.54 -25.88 -4.23
N ALA A 224 -1.46 -25.42 -5.06
CA ALA A 224 -1.24 -24.25 -5.92
C ALA A 224 -1.13 -22.96 -5.08
N THR A 225 0.08 -22.53 -4.78
CA THR A 225 0.36 -21.31 -3.99
C THR A 225 -0.29 -20.07 -4.59
N ALA A 226 -0.31 -19.93 -5.92
CA ALA A 226 -0.94 -18.81 -6.61
C ALA A 226 -2.46 -18.73 -6.35
N ALA A 227 -3.16 -19.87 -6.25
CA ALA A 227 -4.59 -19.88 -5.96
C ALA A 227 -4.88 -19.50 -4.50
N ILE A 228 -4.02 -19.90 -3.56
CA ILE A 228 -4.11 -19.47 -2.15
C ILE A 228 -3.80 -17.97 -2.03
N GLN A 229 -2.82 -17.45 -2.78
CA GLN A 229 -2.56 -16.01 -2.83
C GLN A 229 -3.80 -15.24 -3.28
N LEU A 230 -4.48 -15.69 -4.34
CA LEU A 230 -5.74 -15.09 -4.77
C LEU A 230 -6.81 -15.18 -3.67
N ALA A 231 -6.94 -16.30 -2.97
CA ALA A 231 -7.88 -16.42 -1.86
C ALA A 231 -7.55 -15.44 -0.72
N LEU A 232 -6.27 -15.28 -0.38
CA LEU A 232 -5.81 -14.29 0.61
C LEU A 232 -6.15 -12.85 0.21
N GLU A 233 -6.00 -12.49 -1.06
CA GLU A 233 -6.35 -11.18 -1.62
C GLU A 233 -7.88 -10.91 -1.53
N LEU A 234 -8.70 -11.96 -1.48
CA LEU A 234 -10.16 -11.88 -1.46
C LEU A 234 -10.77 -11.88 -0.05
N ILE A 235 -10.02 -12.22 1.00
CA ILE A 235 -10.53 -12.28 2.40
C ILE A 235 -11.28 -11.00 2.81
N PRO A 236 -10.79 -9.76 2.52
CA PRO A 236 -11.50 -8.55 2.92
C PRO A 236 -12.83 -8.34 2.19
N ARG A 237 -13.08 -9.08 1.10
CA ARG A 237 -14.24 -8.91 0.22
C ARG A 237 -15.29 -10.01 0.38
N ASP A 238 -14.88 -11.21 0.78
CA ASP A 238 -15.79 -12.35 0.97
C ASP A 238 -15.21 -13.37 1.97
N SER A 239 -16.00 -13.71 2.99
CA SER A 239 -15.61 -14.66 4.04
C SER A 239 -15.37 -16.11 3.55
N LYS A 240 -15.92 -16.49 2.40
CA LYS A 240 -15.68 -17.82 1.81
C LYS A 240 -14.22 -18.03 1.39
N ALA A 241 -13.53 -16.94 1.02
CA ALA A 241 -12.12 -16.97 0.68
C ALA A 241 -11.28 -17.42 1.87
N GLU A 242 -11.63 -17.01 3.08
CA GLU A 242 -10.94 -17.40 4.29
C GLU A 242 -11.05 -18.90 4.58
N SER A 243 -12.21 -19.51 4.32
CA SER A 243 -12.38 -20.96 4.48
C SER A 243 -11.42 -21.76 3.60
N LEU A 244 -11.19 -21.30 2.34
CA LEU A 244 -10.22 -21.92 1.45
C LEU A 244 -8.79 -21.85 1.99
N VAL A 245 -8.43 -20.69 2.57
CA VAL A 245 -7.11 -20.47 3.19
C VAL A 245 -6.93 -21.35 4.42
N GLN A 246 -7.94 -21.40 5.29
CA GLN A 246 -7.91 -22.23 6.50
C GLN A 246 -7.81 -23.73 6.15
N ASP A 247 -8.53 -24.21 5.14
CA ASP A 247 -8.47 -25.61 4.70
C ASP A 247 -7.09 -25.96 4.14
N TYR A 248 -6.46 -25.04 3.41
CA TYR A 248 -5.08 -25.23 2.97
C TYR A 248 -4.11 -25.37 4.14
N PHE A 249 -4.27 -24.54 5.19
CA PHE A 249 -3.39 -24.58 6.36
C PHE A 249 -3.62 -25.76 7.32
N LYS A 250 -4.69 -26.53 7.16
CA LYS A 250 -4.84 -27.83 7.83
C LYS A 250 -3.89 -28.89 7.28
N GLY A 251 -3.37 -28.69 6.06
CA GLY A 251 -2.40 -29.60 5.44
C GLY A 251 -1.01 -29.49 6.07
N SER A 252 -0.31 -30.64 6.19
CA SER A 252 1.01 -30.72 6.85
C SER A 252 2.18 -30.06 6.08
N GLN A 253 1.96 -29.57 4.87
CA GLN A 253 3.00 -28.98 3.99
C GLN A 253 2.60 -27.57 3.51
N ALA A 254 1.89 -26.83 4.32
CA ALA A 254 1.52 -25.45 4.01
C ALA A 254 2.75 -24.54 3.93
N ASP A 255 2.80 -23.67 2.92
CA ASP A 255 3.91 -22.74 2.72
C ASP A 255 3.94 -21.70 3.86
N PRO A 256 5.03 -21.59 4.64
CA PRO A 256 5.16 -20.61 5.70
C PRO A 256 5.05 -19.15 5.24
N THR A 257 5.41 -18.86 3.98
CA THR A 257 5.30 -17.51 3.41
C THR A 257 3.84 -17.10 3.23
N LEU A 258 2.99 -18.04 2.79
CA LEU A 258 1.55 -17.80 2.69
C LEU A 258 0.91 -17.66 4.08
N ARG A 259 1.37 -18.43 5.05
CA ARG A 259 0.90 -18.33 6.45
C ARG A 259 1.29 -16.97 7.06
N LEU A 260 2.49 -16.47 6.77
CA LEU A 260 2.90 -15.11 7.15
C LEU A 260 1.98 -14.04 6.53
N THR A 261 1.65 -14.20 5.24
CA THR A 261 0.73 -13.28 4.53
C THR A 261 -0.66 -13.32 5.17
N TYR A 262 -1.16 -14.51 5.50
CA TYR A 262 -2.44 -14.66 6.21
C TYR A 262 -2.42 -14.00 7.60
N GLY A 263 -1.36 -14.22 8.37
CA GLY A 263 -1.17 -13.55 9.67
C GLY A 263 -1.19 -12.02 9.57
N ARG A 264 -0.58 -11.47 8.53
CA ARG A 264 -0.63 -10.01 8.25
C ARG A 264 -2.03 -9.53 7.88
N ALA A 265 -2.75 -10.28 7.04
CA ALA A 265 -4.13 -9.95 6.67
C ALA A 265 -5.06 -9.97 7.88
N LEU A 266 -4.91 -10.95 8.79
CA LEU A 266 -5.63 -11.01 10.05
C LEU A 266 -5.32 -9.80 10.96
N ALA A 267 -4.05 -9.40 11.05
CA ALA A 267 -3.64 -8.24 11.84
C ALA A 267 -4.24 -6.94 11.28
N GLN A 268 -4.24 -6.76 9.96
CA GLN A 268 -4.91 -5.62 9.29
C GLN A 268 -6.42 -5.60 9.55
N SER A 269 -7.05 -6.77 9.68
CA SER A 269 -8.47 -6.91 10.02
C SER A 269 -8.73 -6.85 11.54
N GLN A 270 -7.78 -6.39 12.35
CA GLN A 270 -7.85 -6.28 13.81
C GLN A 270 -8.05 -7.63 14.55
N ARG A 271 -7.87 -8.76 13.87
CA ARG A 271 -7.99 -10.12 14.46
C ARG A 271 -6.64 -10.56 15.05
N HIS A 272 -6.17 -9.81 16.03
CA HIS A 272 -4.81 -9.90 16.56
C HIS A 272 -4.47 -11.26 17.17
N ALA A 273 -5.38 -11.87 17.93
CA ALA A 273 -5.13 -13.17 18.56
C ALA A 273 -4.89 -14.27 17.52
N GLU A 274 -5.68 -14.27 16.45
CA GLU A 274 -5.53 -15.22 15.36
C GLU A 274 -4.27 -14.94 14.53
N ALA A 275 -3.95 -13.65 14.30
CA ALA A 275 -2.72 -13.24 13.65
C ALA A 275 -1.48 -13.75 14.39
N ILE A 276 -1.44 -13.58 15.73
CA ILE A 276 -0.35 -14.08 16.57
C ILE A 276 -0.22 -15.59 16.43
N ALA A 277 -1.32 -16.35 16.52
CA ALA A 277 -1.30 -17.80 16.42
C ALA A 277 -0.69 -18.28 15.07
N GLN A 278 -1.04 -17.59 13.95
CA GLN A 278 -0.46 -17.90 12.64
C GLN A 278 1.04 -17.55 12.59
N LEU A 279 1.44 -16.38 13.10
CA LEU A 279 2.84 -15.93 13.11
C LEU A 279 3.71 -16.81 14.01
N GLU A 280 3.22 -17.23 15.16
CA GLU A 280 3.92 -18.18 16.04
C GLU A 280 4.10 -19.54 15.36
N GLN A 281 3.11 -19.99 14.57
CA GLN A 281 3.30 -21.22 13.81
C GLN A 281 4.40 -21.05 12.74
N VAL A 282 4.44 -19.89 12.03
CA VAL A 282 5.52 -19.60 11.09
C VAL A 282 6.88 -19.62 11.78
N THR A 283 7.01 -18.99 12.95
CA THR A 283 8.29 -18.94 13.68
C THR A 283 8.73 -20.29 14.27
N ARG A 284 7.78 -21.21 14.51
CA ARG A 284 8.08 -22.62 14.85
C ARG A 284 8.56 -23.41 13.65
N ASP A 285 7.87 -23.27 12.50
CA ASP A 285 8.17 -24.03 11.29
C ASP A 285 9.45 -23.52 10.59
N ARG A 286 9.67 -22.21 10.62
CA ARG A 286 10.81 -21.50 10.02
C ARG A 286 11.41 -20.47 10.98
N PRO A 287 12.19 -20.92 11.98
CA PRO A 287 12.80 -20.04 12.97
C PRO A 287 13.86 -19.10 12.38
N ASP A 288 14.27 -19.32 11.14
CA ASP A 288 15.16 -18.50 10.34
C ASP A 288 14.46 -17.39 9.56
N MET A 289 13.12 -17.36 9.50
CA MET A 289 12.35 -16.36 8.74
C MET A 289 12.28 -15.04 9.51
N ALA A 290 13.26 -14.16 9.31
CA ALA A 290 13.37 -12.86 10.00
C ALA A 290 12.10 -12.01 9.89
N SER A 291 11.44 -11.97 8.72
CA SER A 291 10.23 -11.18 8.51
C SER A 291 9.04 -11.61 9.38
N ALA A 292 8.96 -12.88 9.76
CA ALA A 292 7.92 -13.37 10.67
C ALA A 292 8.15 -12.84 12.09
N TRP A 293 9.39 -12.87 12.57
CA TRP A 293 9.77 -12.34 13.88
C TRP A 293 9.55 -10.84 13.99
N LEU A 294 9.87 -10.08 12.93
CA LEU A 294 9.61 -8.64 12.91
C LEU A 294 8.10 -8.34 13.00
N THR A 295 7.30 -9.06 12.21
CA THR A 295 5.83 -8.87 12.21
C THR A 295 5.22 -9.28 13.56
N LEU A 296 5.68 -10.38 14.15
CA LEU A 296 5.23 -10.84 15.47
C LEU A 296 5.61 -9.84 16.56
N GLY A 297 6.83 -9.28 16.50
CA GLY A 297 7.30 -8.25 17.43
C GLY A 297 6.47 -6.98 17.36
N ALA A 298 6.18 -6.48 16.16
CA ALA A 298 5.33 -5.32 15.95
C ALA A 298 3.91 -5.54 16.50
N LEU A 299 3.29 -6.68 16.18
CA LEU A 299 1.93 -6.99 16.62
C LEU A 299 1.82 -7.14 18.15
N ASN A 300 2.78 -7.80 18.79
CA ASN A 300 2.82 -7.86 20.25
C ASN A 300 3.00 -6.47 20.89
N LEU A 301 3.73 -5.58 20.22
CA LEU A 301 3.91 -4.21 20.70
C LEU A 301 2.62 -3.41 20.62
N ASP A 302 1.85 -3.53 19.53
CA ASP A 302 0.53 -2.90 19.38
C ASP A 302 -0.45 -3.36 20.46
N LEU A 303 -0.36 -4.62 20.87
CA LEU A 303 -1.12 -5.18 21.97
C LEU A 303 -0.53 -4.88 23.36
N ARG A 304 0.51 -4.05 23.44
CA ARG A 304 1.22 -3.69 24.67
C ARG A 304 1.84 -4.90 25.41
N GLN A 305 2.09 -5.99 24.72
CA GLN A 305 2.73 -7.20 25.24
C GLN A 305 4.25 -7.07 25.15
N ALA A 306 4.82 -6.28 26.03
CA ALA A 306 6.21 -5.82 25.96
C ALA A 306 7.25 -6.96 25.93
N HIS A 307 7.10 -8.02 26.75
CA HIS A 307 8.04 -9.14 26.80
C HIS A 307 8.04 -10.00 25.51
N PRO A 308 6.88 -10.46 25.00
CA PRO A 308 6.81 -11.16 23.73
C PRO A 308 7.33 -10.32 22.56
N ALA A 309 7.03 -9.01 22.54
CA ALA A 309 7.54 -8.09 21.53
C ALA A 309 9.08 -8.04 21.54
N GLU A 310 9.67 -7.85 22.70
CA GLU A 310 11.13 -7.80 22.86
C GLU A 310 11.81 -9.09 22.42
N GLN A 311 11.30 -10.26 22.82
CA GLN A 311 11.86 -11.56 22.40
C GLN A 311 11.83 -11.72 20.87
N ALA A 312 10.71 -11.41 20.24
CA ALA A 312 10.59 -11.51 18.80
C ALA A 312 11.53 -10.54 18.05
N LEU A 313 11.62 -9.28 18.49
CA LEU A 313 12.48 -8.27 17.88
C LEU A 313 13.97 -8.56 18.07
N LEU A 314 14.38 -9.07 19.24
CA LEU A 314 15.75 -9.50 19.46
C LEU A 314 16.12 -10.69 18.55
N ARG A 315 15.18 -11.64 18.36
CA ARG A 315 15.39 -12.75 17.42
C ARG A 315 15.52 -12.24 15.99
N TYR A 316 14.71 -11.28 15.58
CA TYR A 316 14.85 -10.60 14.28
C TYR A 316 16.26 -10.02 14.08
N LEU A 317 16.75 -9.26 15.05
CA LEU A 317 18.11 -8.65 14.98
C LEU A 317 19.23 -9.68 14.91
N GLN A 318 19.09 -10.83 15.59
CA GLN A 318 20.04 -11.94 15.48
C GLN A 318 20.10 -12.53 14.07
N LEU A 319 18.96 -12.61 13.39
CA LEU A 319 18.84 -13.14 12.03
C LEU A 319 19.28 -12.15 10.94
N THR A 320 19.40 -10.87 11.29
CA THR A 320 19.78 -9.79 10.36
C THR A 320 20.97 -8.99 10.88
N PRO A 321 22.20 -9.57 10.91
CA PRO A 321 23.40 -8.88 11.42
C PRO A 321 23.77 -7.67 10.56
N ASP A 322 24.49 -6.69 11.15
CA ASP A 322 24.87 -5.43 10.48
C ASP A 322 25.85 -5.63 9.31
N ASN A 323 26.59 -6.75 9.31
CA ASN A 323 27.57 -7.05 8.27
C ASN A 323 27.29 -8.44 7.64
N PRO A 324 26.79 -8.52 6.41
CA PRO A 324 26.48 -9.80 5.76
C PRO A 324 27.74 -10.64 5.42
N ALA A 325 28.95 -10.08 5.58
CA ALA A 325 30.19 -10.76 5.24
C ALA A 325 30.58 -11.93 6.20
N THR A 326 29.86 -12.13 7.31
CA THR A 326 30.15 -13.17 8.30
C THR A 326 29.16 -14.34 8.36
N SER A 327 28.06 -14.29 7.61
CA SER A 327 27.12 -15.40 7.51
C SER A 327 27.27 -16.08 6.15
N GLY A 328 27.93 -17.25 6.16
CA GLY A 328 28.06 -18.10 4.99
C GLY A 328 26.70 -18.44 4.39
N SER A 329 26.59 -18.19 3.09
CA SER A 329 25.75 -18.89 2.12
C SER A 329 24.44 -19.50 2.63
N SER A 330 23.37 -18.75 2.55
CA SER A 330 22.04 -19.28 2.26
C SER A 330 21.23 -18.17 1.58
N GLY A 331 21.29 -18.16 0.25
CA GLY A 331 20.53 -17.24 -0.58
C GLY A 331 19.02 -17.47 -0.40
N SER A 332 18.38 -16.62 0.37
CA SER A 332 16.94 -16.44 0.32
C SER A 332 16.68 -15.10 -0.37
N THR A 333 16.33 -15.20 -1.64
CA THR A 333 15.79 -14.08 -2.42
C THR A 333 14.54 -13.55 -1.72
N LEU A 334 14.68 -12.43 -1.05
CA LEU A 334 13.55 -11.64 -0.56
C LEU A 334 12.77 -11.11 -1.79
N SER A 335 11.79 -11.88 -2.23
CA SER A 335 10.78 -11.41 -3.17
C SER A 335 9.95 -10.35 -2.45
N SER A 336 10.17 -9.10 -2.84
CA SER A 336 9.45 -7.94 -2.32
C SER A 336 8.05 -7.91 -2.94
N ASN A 337 7.06 -8.45 -2.21
CA ASN A 337 5.65 -8.11 -2.41
C ASN A 337 5.14 -7.40 -1.15
N ALA A 338 5.64 -6.20 -0.91
CA ALA A 338 4.95 -5.21 -0.11
C ALA A 338 4.34 -4.22 -1.10
N ALA A 339 3.02 -4.29 -1.28
CA ALA A 339 2.28 -3.25 -1.97
C ALA A 339 2.35 -1.99 -1.09
N PRO A 340 2.80 -0.84 -1.61
CA PRO A 340 2.53 0.42 -0.95
C PRO A 340 1.10 0.81 -1.27
N ASN A 341 0.34 1.17 -0.23
CA ASN A 341 -0.90 1.90 -0.37
C ASN A 341 -0.66 3.14 -1.23
N GLY A 342 -1.54 3.32 -2.20
CA GLY A 342 -1.47 4.43 -3.12
C GLY A 342 -1.57 5.77 -2.41
N ALA A 343 -0.63 6.62 -2.74
CA ALA A 343 -0.81 8.07 -2.72
C ALA A 343 -0.19 8.55 -4.03
N ASP A 344 -1.03 9.14 -4.87
CA ASP A 344 -0.60 9.88 -6.05
C ASP A 344 0.46 10.90 -5.63
N ARG A 345 1.64 10.77 -6.23
CA ARG A 345 2.59 11.87 -6.33
C ARG A 345 2.96 11.97 -7.79
N ASP A 346 2.43 13.02 -8.40
CA ASP A 346 2.98 13.61 -9.61
C ASP A 346 4.39 14.12 -9.30
N ASP A 347 5.22 14.02 -10.35
CA ASP A 347 6.50 14.69 -10.62
C ASP A 347 7.81 14.02 -10.17
N ASP A 348 8.49 13.61 -11.23
CA ASP A 348 9.91 13.74 -11.59
C ASP A 348 11.01 13.49 -10.53
N GLU A 349 11.75 12.47 -10.82
CA GLU A 349 12.90 11.84 -10.21
C GLU A 349 12.56 10.61 -9.38
N ALA A 350 12.33 9.50 -10.09
CA ALA A 350 12.34 8.18 -9.46
C ALA A 350 13.70 8.01 -8.76
N ALA A 351 13.69 8.14 -7.42
CA ALA A 351 14.85 7.81 -6.61
C ALA A 351 15.37 6.41 -7.02
N PRO A 352 16.68 6.22 -7.13
CA PRO A 352 17.24 4.92 -7.50
C PRO A 352 16.71 3.84 -6.54
N PRO A 353 16.41 2.63 -7.01
CA PRO A 353 15.85 1.56 -6.17
C PRO A 353 16.79 1.35 -4.98
N GLU A 354 16.26 1.51 -3.77
CA GLU A 354 17.00 1.30 -2.53
C GLU A 354 17.71 -0.06 -2.56
N SER A 355 19.00 -0.06 -2.25
CA SER A 355 19.77 -1.29 -2.18
C SER A 355 19.19 -2.24 -1.11
N ALA A 356 19.39 -3.54 -1.28
CA ALA A 356 18.97 -4.53 -0.29
C ALA A 356 19.54 -4.21 1.11
N ASP A 357 20.77 -3.72 1.17
CA ASP A 357 21.46 -3.32 2.41
C ASP A 357 20.82 -2.08 3.05
N SER A 358 20.32 -1.13 2.25
CA SER A 358 19.59 0.04 2.75
C SER A 358 18.29 -0.38 3.42
N ARG A 359 17.54 -1.29 2.78
CA ARG A 359 16.28 -1.83 3.32
C ARG A 359 16.50 -2.61 4.62
N ILE A 360 17.56 -3.42 4.71
CA ILE A 360 17.90 -4.16 5.93
C ILE A 360 18.26 -3.18 7.05
N ARG A 361 19.09 -2.17 6.79
CA ARG A 361 19.44 -1.13 7.78
C ARG A 361 18.21 -0.36 8.26
N SER A 362 17.32 0.02 7.37
CA SER A 362 16.06 0.70 7.72
C SER A 362 15.19 -0.18 8.62
N ALA A 363 14.99 -1.45 8.27
CA ALA A 363 14.20 -2.39 9.06
C ALA A 363 14.84 -2.68 10.44
N ARG A 364 16.18 -2.74 10.55
CA ARG A 364 16.88 -2.87 11.84
C ARG A 364 16.71 -1.62 12.71
N THR A 365 16.81 -0.44 12.11
CA THR A 365 16.51 0.84 12.79
C THR A 365 15.09 0.82 13.38
N GLN A 366 14.12 0.39 12.58
CA GLN A 366 12.73 0.24 13.04
C GLN A 366 12.61 -0.77 14.19
N ALA A 367 13.33 -1.89 14.13
CA ALA A 367 13.34 -2.88 15.21
C ALA A 367 13.93 -2.31 16.53
N TYR A 368 14.98 -1.50 16.48
CA TYR A 368 15.52 -0.83 17.67
C TYR A 368 14.55 0.19 18.25
N LEU A 369 13.82 0.94 17.41
CA LEU A 369 12.79 1.87 17.88
C LEU A 369 11.62 1.12 18.56
N MET A 370 11.21 -0.02 18.01
CA MET A 370 10.19 -0.88 18.62
C MET A 370 10.67 -1.52 19.93
N LEU A 371 11.94 -1.92 20.02
CA LEU A 371 12.55 -2.41 21.27
C LEU A 371 12.59 -1.32 22.35
N ALA A 372 12.90 -0.09 21.97
CA ALA A 372 12.85 1.04 22.90
C ALA A 372 11.43 1.23 23.43
N GLN A 373 10.41 1.17 22.56
CA GLN A 373 9.01 1.25 22.96
C GLN A 373 8.59 0.09 23.86
N ALA A 374 9.02 -1.14 23.59
CA ALA A 374 8.77 -2.29 24.46
C ALA A 374 9.38 -2.09 25.87
N ALA A 375 10.59 -1.54 25.94
CA ALA A 375 11.25 -1.20 27.20
C ALA A 375 10.53 -0.07 27.95
N GLU A 376 10.01 0.94 27.25
CA GLU A 376 9.19 2.01 27.82
C GLU A 376 7.89 1.45 28.45
N LEU A 377 7.21 0.53 27.77
CA LEU A 377 6.03 -0.15 28.33
C LEU A 377 6.32 -0.87 29.63
N ARG A 378 7.54 -1.39 29.80
CA ARG A 378 8.03 -2.00 31.05
C ARG A 378 8.57 -1.00 32.06
N LYS A 379 8.55 0.30 31.72
CA LYS A 379 9.16 1.38 32.51
C LYS A 379 10.69 1.23 32.69
N ASP A 380 11.35 0.46 31.82
CA ASP A 380 12.80 0.25 31.81
C ASP A 380 13.49 1.28 30.89
N ARG A 381 13.67 2.48 31.41
CA ARG A 381 14.33 3.57 30.68
C ARG A 381 15.77 3.28 30.28
N ALA A 382 16.48 2.51 31.09
CA ALA A 382 17.87 2.16 30.81
C ALA A 382 17.96 1.23 29.58
N ALA A 383 17.07 0.25 29.47
CA ALA A 383 16.96 -0.58 28.29
C ALA A 383 16.54 0.24 27.07
N ALA A 384 15.53 1.11 27.21
CA ALA A 384 15.06 1.96 26.12
C ALA A 384 16.19 2.83 25.55
N GLU A 385 16.97 3.49 26.41
CA GLU A 385 18.12 4.29 25.98
C GLU A 385 19.21 3.44 25.28
N ARG A 386 19.50 2.23 25.79
CA ARG A 386 20.43 1.30 25.10
C ARG A 386 19.98 0.94 23.69
N TYR A 387 18.67 0.78 23.47
CA TYR A 387 18.14 0.51 22.14
C TYR A 387 18.17 1.77 21.24
N LEU A 388 17.78 2.93 21.77
CA LEU A 388 17.83 4.20 21.03
C LEU A 388 19.26 4.59 20.63
N SER A 389 20.26 4.27 21.46
CA SER A 389 21.67 4.54 21.12
C SER A 389 22.22 3.70 19.96
N LYS A 390 21.48 2.64 19.55
CA LYS A 390 21.82 1.84 18.35
C LYS A 390 21.20 2.39 17.07
N VAL A 391 20.37 3.41 17.18
CA VAL A 391 19.77 4.11 16.02
C VAL A 391 20.71 5.22 15.61
N ASP A 392 21.54 4.95 14.60
CA ASP A 392 22.56 5.86 14.07
C ASP A 392 22.11 6.57 12.77
N ASN A 393 20.90 6.24 12.27
CA ASN A 393 20.37 6.83 11.05
C ASN A 393 19.99 8.31 11.27
N PRO A 394 20.66 9.28 10.58
CA PRO A 394 20.35 10.70 10.71
C PRO A 394 18.90 11.06 10.38
N ALA A 395 18.26 10.34 9.46
CA ALA A 395 16.85 10.54 9.11
C ALA A 395 15.89 10.20 10.26
N GLN A 396 16.34 9.40 11.23
CA GLN A 396 15.56 9.01 12.41
C GLN A 396 15.89 9.85 13.65
N ALA A 397 16.83 10.81 13.53
CA ALA A 397 17.30 11.59 14.68
C ALA A 397 16.16 12.34 15.37
N ILE A 398 15.23 12.94 14.62
CA ILE A 398 14.07 13.65 15.17
C ILE A 398 13.21 12.67 15.98
N GLN A 399 12.90 11.48 15.46
CA GLN A 399 12.09 10.48 16.15
C GLN A 399 12.74 9.99 17.45
N VAL A 400 14.04 9.73 17.44
CA VAL A 400 14.79 9.35 18.64
C VAL A 400 14.75 10.45 19.70
N GLN A 401 15.00 11.70 19.30
CA GLN A 401 14.99 12.82 20.22
C GLN A 401 13.58 13.14 20.72
N THR A 402 12.55 12.93 19.91
CA THR A 402 11.14 13.08 20.35
C THR A 402 10.82 12.08 21.48
N ARG A 403 11.27 10.84 21.40
CA ARG A 403 11.10 9.88 22.50
C ARG A 403 11.82 10.31 23.79
N ARG A 404 13.07 10.78 23.65
CA ARG A 404 13.82 11.35 24.80
C ARG A 404 13.12 12.56 25.39
N ALA A 405 12.59 13.42 24.54
CA ALA A 405 11.83 14.59 24.91
C ALA A 405 10.55 14.21 25.71
N SER A 406 9.82 13.18 25.30
CA SER A 406 8.67 12.67 26.05
C SER A 406 9.06 12.23 27.48
N TRP A 407 10.23 11.64 27.67
CA TRP A 407 10.71 11.30 29.02
C TRP A 407 11.01 12.54 29.88
N LEU A 408 11.52 13.60 29.27
CA LEU A 408 11.74 14.87 29.98
C LEU A 408 10.39 15.51 30.38
N VAL A 409 9.39 15.45 29.49
CA VAL A 409 8.03 15.93 29.80
C VAL A 409 7.43 15.20 30.99
N GLN A 410 7.55 13.86 31.03
CA GLN A 410 7.08 13.06 32.17
C GLN A 410 7.77 13.41 33.51
N GLN A 411 8.94 14.06 33.46
CA GLN A 411 9.67 14.57 34.61
C GLN A 411 9.35 16.05 34.91
N GLY A 412 8.44 16.68 34.16
CA GLY A 412 8.12 18.09 34.27
C GLY A 412 9.16 19.03 33.64
N ARG A 413 10.12 18.50 32.86
CA ARG A 413 11.26 19.24 32.25
C ARG A 413 10.93 19.62 30.79
N THR A 414 9.76 20.18 30.57
CA THR A 414 9.27 20.56 29.22
C THR A 414 10.20 21.54 28.48
N PRO A 415 10.81 22.55 29.10
CA PRO A 415 11.75 23.44 28.41
C PRO A 415 12.96 22.71 27.82
N GLU A 416 13.49 21.72 28.55
CA GLU A 416 14.62 20.91 28.07
C GLU A 416 14.20 19.96 26.94
N ALA A 417 13.00 19.41 27.02
CA ALA A 417 12.44 18.61 25.95
C ALA A 417 12.33 19.39 24.63
N LEU A 418 11.83 20.62 24.70
CA LEU A 418 11.75 21.51 23.52
C LEU A 418 13.15 21.90 22.99
N ALA A 419 14.09 22.20 23.88
CA ALA A 419 15.46 22.52 23.49
C ALA A 419 16.10 21.37 22.69
N LEU A 420 15.85 20.13 23.10
CA LEU A 420 16.36 18.94 22.46
C LEU A 420 15.91 18.81 20.99
N ILE A 421 14.67 19.14 20.69
CA ILE A 421 14.14 19.11 19.33
C ILE A 421 14.63 20.32 18.51
N ARG A 422 14.59 21.51 19.10
CA ARG A 422 14.95 22.76 18.41
C ARG A 422 16.40 22.81 17.97
N GLN A 423 17.31 22.21 18.74
CA GLN A 423 18.74 22.15 18.42
C GLN A 423 19.09 21.16 17.29
N LEU A 424 18.16 20.31 16.87
CA LEU A 424 18.44 19.38 15.78
C LEU A 424 18.66 20.15 14.46
N PRO A 425 19.69 19.79 13.68
CA PRO A 425 19.92 20.37 12.37
C PRO A 425 18.82 19.96 11.38
N GLU A 426 18.40 20.88 10.53
CA GLU A 426 17.53 20.59 9.40
C GLU A 426 18.39 20.20 8.19
N ARG A 427 18.43 18.91 7.87
CA ARG A 427 19.25 18.31 6.81
C ARG A 427 18.46 18.02 5.54
N ALA A 428 17.16 17.72 5.70
CA ALA A 428 16.22 17.44 4.62
C ALA A 428 15.08 18.46 4.59
N ALA A 429 14.45 18.63 3.43
CA ALA A 429 13.35 19.58 3.24
C ALA A 429 12.16 19.35 4.21
N GLY A 430 11.95 18.11 4.66
CA GLY A 430 10.89 17.76 5.61
C GLY A 430 11.22 17.94 7.08
N ASP A 431 12.49 18.16 7.45
CA ASP A 431 12.93 18.16 8.87
C ASP A 431 12.30 19.29 9.67
N ALA A 432 12.15 20.48 9.07
CA ALA A 432 11.49 21.62 9.70
C ALA A 432 10.03 21.31 10.09
N ARG A 433 9.31 20.61 9.20
CA ARG A 433 7.95 20.13 9.44
C ARG A 433 7.89 19.10 10.58
N LEU A 434 8.78 18.10 10.54
CA LEU A 434 8.85 17.06 11.57
C LEU A 434 9.20 17.63 12.95
N LYS A 435 10.08 18.65 13.02
CA LYS A 435 10.40 19.34 14.27
C LYS A 435 9.19 20.04 14.87
N LEU A 436 8.39 20.74 14.05
CA LEU A 436 7.18 21.41 14.54
C LEU A 436 6.11 20.43 15.01
N LEU A 437 5.94 19.29 14.33
CA LEU A 437 5.08 18.20 14.81
C LEU A 437 5.56 17.64 16.15
N ALA A 438 6.88 17.44 16.31
CA ALA A 438 7.47 16.97 17.56
C ALA A 438 7.30 18.00 18.70
N GLU A 439 7.44 19.30 18.43
CA GLU A 439 7.15 20.35 19.43
C GLU A 439 5.66 20.35 19.83
N GLY A 440 4.75 20.21 18.86
CA GLY A 440 3.31 20.07 19.12
C GLY A 440 3.01 18.87 20.01
N GLN A 441 3.65 17.72 19.75
CA GLN A 441 3.53 16.52 20.58
C GLN A 441 4.02 16.77 22.02
N ILE A 442 5.17 17.41 22.21
CA ILE A 442 5.72 17.75 23.52
C ILE A 442 4.73 18.63 24.31
N PHE A 443 4.14 19.65 23.69
CA PHE A 443 3.15 20.50 24.35
C PHE A 443 1.88 19.74 24.70
N ARG A 444 1.40 18.83 23.84
CA ARG A 444 0.24 17.97 24.13
C ARG A 444 0.49 17.05 25.31
N GLU A 445 1.65 16.37 25.35
CA GLU A 445 2.03 15.49 26.47
C GLU A 445 2.18 16.26 27.78
N ALA A 446 2.63 17.52 27.71
CA ALA A 446 2.70 18.41 28.86
C ALA A 446 1.33 19.04 29.24
N LYS A 447 0.24 18.71 28.52
CA LYS A 447 -1.09 19.32 28.65
C LYS A 447 -1.08 20.85 28.52
N GLN A 448 -0.12 21.41 27.81
CA GLN A 448 0.01 22.85 27.50
C GLN A 448 -0.78 23.18 26.23
N TRP A 449 -2.12 23.06 26.29
CA TRP A 449 -3.00 23.08 25.12
C TRP A 449 -2.90 24.36 24.28
N GLN A 450 -2.77 25.54 24.94
CA GLN A 450 -2.61 26.80 24.23
C GLN A 450 -1.29 26.82 23.45
N ALA A 451 -0.19 26.40 24.04
CA ALA A 451 1.10 26.33 23.35
C ALA A 451 1.10 25.31 22.18
N ALA A 452 0.42 24.15 22.38
CA ALA A 452 0.23 23.18 21.33
C ALA A 452 -0.57 23.75 20.15
N TYR A 453 -1.66 24.50 20.43
CA TYR A 453 -2.44 25.18 19.41
C TYR A 453 -1.61 26.23 18.65
N ASP A 454 -0.84 27.06 19.36
CA ASP A 454 -0.02 28.12 18.73
C ASP A 454 1.08 27.49 17.84
N ALA A 455 1.68 26.39 18.25
CA ALA A 455 2.65 25.63 17.46
C ALA A 455 1.99 25.03 16.20
N ALA A 456 0.84 24.37 16.34
CA ALA A 456 0.12 23.77 15.22
C ALA A 456 -0.35 24.84 14.21
N ARG A 457 -0.88 25.98 14.71
CA ARG A 457 -1.27 27.11 13.89
C ARG A 457 -0.09 27.70 13.10
N SER A 458 1.06 27.87 13.75
CA SER A 458 2.28 28.38 13.10
C SER A 458 2.75 27.40 12.01
N ALA A 459 2.67 26.11 12.27
CA ALA A 459 3.02 25.07 11.28
C ALA A 459 2.06 25.11 10.08
N ALA A 460 0.75 25.12 10.30
CA ALA A 460 -0.26 25.18 9.24
C ALA A 460 -0.16 26.47 8.40
N GLN A 461 0.22 27.60 9.01
CA GLN A 461 0.49 28.84 8.26
C GLN A 461 1.71 28.72 7.33
N ARG A 462 2.72 27.96 7.71
CA ARG A 462 3.91 27.75 6.89
C ARG A 462 3.67 26.76 5.74
N TRP A 463 2.77 25.79 5.93
CA TRP A 463 2.34 24.81 4.93
C TRP A 463 0.81 24.77 4.85
N PRO A 464 0.17 25.70 4.14
CA PRO A 464 -1.27 25.94 4.22
C PRO A 464 -2.14 24.84 3.55
N ASP A 465 -1.54 23.94 2.77
CA ASP A 465 -2.21 22.81 2.13
C ASP A 465 -1.80 21.44 2.73
N ASP A 466 -1.00 21.47 3.81
CA ASP A 466 -0.63 20.25 4.53
C ASP A 466 -1.78 19.78 5.43
N VAL A 467 -2.46 18.75 4.98
CA VAL A 467 -3.65 18.20 5.61
C VAL A 467 -3.41 17.76 7.05
N GLU A 468 -2.25 17.15 7.34
CA GLU A 468 -1.90 16.68 8.69
C GLU A 468 -1.74 17.86 9.66
N LEU A 469 -1.08 18.94 9.22
CA LEU A 469 -0.90 20.14 10.05
C LEU A 469 -2.20 20.89 10.29
N ILE A 470 -3.08 20.97 9.29
CA ILE A 470 -4.41 21.58 9.43
C ILE A 470 -5.27 20.74 10.40
N TYR A 471 -5.22 19.41 10.28
CA TYR A 471 -5.92 18.50 11.18
C TYR A 471 -5.41 18.63 12.63
N GLU A 472 -4.10 18.67 12.84
CA GLU A 472 -3.50 18.92 14.17
C GLU A 472 -3.95 20.25 14.75
N GLN A 473 -3.98 21.33 13.95
CA GLN A 473 -4.51 22.61 14.40
C GLN A 473 -5.98 22.51 14.81
N ALA A 474 -6.79 21.78 14.06
CA ALA A 474 -8.21 21.57 14.38
C ALA A 474 -8.39 20.84 15.72
N MET A 475 -7.61 19.79 15.97
CA MET A 475 -7.65 19.06 17.25
C MET A 475 -7.21 19.91 18.43
N MET A 476 -6.22 20.78 18.24
CA MET A 476 -5.79 21.72 19.29
C MET A 476 -6.78 22.88 19.47
N ALA A 477 -7.48 23.31 18.41
CA ALA A 477 -8.59 24.26 18.50
C ALA A 477 -9.74 23.70 19.36
N GLU A 478 -10.05 22.40 19.26
CA GLU A 478 -11.01 21.72 20.14
C GLU A 478 -10.57 21.82 21.61
N LYS A 479 -9.35 21.40 21.94
CA LYS A 479 -8.81 21.42 23.31
C LYS A 479 -8.77 22.83 23.92
N THR A 480 -8.69 23.86 23.08
CA THR A 480 -8.73 25.28 23.50
C THR A 480 -10.12 25.91 23.38
N GLN A 481 -11.18 25.10 23.19
CA GLN A 481 -12.58 25.53 23.06
C GLN A 481 -12.86 26.49 21.87
N ARG A 482 -12.05 26.45 20.83
CA ARG A 482 -12.21 27.22 19.58
C ARG A 482 -13.03 26.43 18.57
N LEU A 483 -14.23 26.01 18.97
CA LEU A 483 -15.02 25.00 18.24
C LEU A 483 -15.45 25.45 16.82
N THR A 484 -15.67 26.75 16.61
CA THR A 484 -16.00 27.29 15.28
C THR A 484 -14.79 27.19 14.33
N GLU A 485 -13.60 27.50 14.82
CA GLU A 485 -12.37 27.37 14.06
C GLU A 485 -12.05 25.89 13.76
N MET A 486 -12.21 25.01 14.74
CA MET A 486 -12.09 23.56 14.54
C MET A 486 -12.96 23.08 13.40
N GLU A 487 -14.24 23.46 13.38
CA GLU A 487 -15.17 23.07 12.31
C GLU A 487 -14.70 23.56 10.94
N GLN A 488 -14.24 24.81 10.83
CA GLN A 488 -13.71 25.37 9.58
C GLN A 488 -12.48 24.61 9.08
N LEU A 489 -11.55 24.32 9.97
CA LEU A 489 -10.33 23.57 9.66
C LEU A 489 -10.63 22.14 9.21
N LEU A 490 -11.52 21.43 9.91
CA LEU A 490 -11.91 20.06 9.52
C LEU A 490 -12.62 20.02 8.16
N ARG A 491 -13.48 21.01 7.85
CA ARG A 491 -14.07 21.13 6.52
C ARG A 491 -13.02 21.35 5.44
N ARG A 492 -12.01 22.18 5.73
CA ARG A 492 -10.89 22.39 4.81
C ARG A 492 -10.07 21.11 4.60
N VAL A 493 -9.83 20.31 5.65
CA VAL A 493 -9.19 18.99 5.51
C VAL A 493 -10.00 18.10 4.55
N ILE A 494 -11.32 18.05 4.72
CA ILE A 494 -12.23 17.26 3.87
C ILE A 494 -12.23 17.76 2.42
N GLU A 495 -12.12 19.07 2.19
CA GLU A 495 -12.03 19.66 0.85
C GLU A 495 -10.73 19.28 0.13
N ILE A 496 -9.60 19.31 0.84
CA ILE A 496 -8.28 18.96 0.28
C ILE A 496 -8.16 17.45 0.09
N GLN A 497 -8.59 16.66 1.09
CA GLN A 497 -8.50 15.21 1.10
C GLN A 497 -9.87 14.58 1.41
N PRO A 498 -10.71 14.31 0.39
CA PRO A 498 -12.08 13.79 0.56
C PRO A 498 -12.16 12.35 1.13
N ASP A 499 -11.06 11.64 1.26
CA ASP A 499 -10.95 10.31 1.86
C ASP A 499 -10.37 10.31 3.28
N HIS A 500 -10.24 11.49 3.91
CA HIS A 500 -9.71 11.63 5.27
C HIS A 500 -10.74 11.26 6.34
N GLN A 501 -10.90 9.96 6.63
CA GLN A 501 -11.91 9.42 7.55
C GLN A 501 -11.91 10.07 8.93
N HIS A 502 -10.73 10.40 9.49
CA HIS A 502 -10.64 11.01 10.82
C HIS A 502 -11.20 12.42 10.88
N ALA A 503 -11.12 13.20 9.80
CA ALA A 503 -11.69 14.55 9.76
C ALA A 503 -13.22 14.49 9.73
N TYR A 504 -13.80 13.58 8.96
CA TYR A 504 -15.25 13.33 8.98
C TYR A 504 -15.72 12.90 10.37
N ASN A 505 -15.00 11.96 10.99
CA ASN A 505 -15.35 11.46 12.32
C ASN A 505 -15.25 12.55 13.39
N ALA A 506 -14.14 13.31 13.43
CA ALA A 506 -13.94 14.36 14.41
C ALA A 506 -14.99 15.48 14.29
N LEU A 507 -15.33 15.89 13.06
CA LEU A 507 -16.36 16.88 12.83
C LEU A 507 -17.74 16.37 13.25
N GLY A 508 -18.09 15.16 12.83
CA GLY A 508 -19.36 14.53 13.16
C GLY A 508 -19.52 14.30 14.66
N TYR A 509 -18.49 13.77 15.33
CA TYR A 509 -18.50 13.55 16.77
C TYR A 509 -18.66 14.86 17.55
N SER A 510 -17.90 15.90 17.20
CA SER A 510 -18.01 17.21 17.85
C SER A 510 -19.39 17.85 17.70
N LEU A 511 -20.04 17.67 16.55
CA LEU A 511 -21.42 18.12 16.36
C LEU A 511 -22.41 17.30 17.19
N ALA A 512 -22.24 15.96 17.24
CA ALA A 512 -23.10 15.06 17.98
C ALA A 512 -22.99 15.31 19.49
N ASP A 513 -21.79 15.47 20.01
CA ASP A 513 -21.56 15.71 21.42
C ASP A 513 -22.21 17.00 21.90
N ARG A 514 -22.13 18.06 21.11
CA ARG A 514 -22.81 19.34 21.38
C ARG A 514 -24.32 19.36 21.09
N GLY A 515 -24.89 18.28 20.55
CA GLY A 515 -26.30 18.21 20.13
C GLY A 515 -26.66 19.12 18.98
N LEU A 516 -25.69 19.48 18.13
CA LEU A 516 -25.86 20.38 17.01
C LEU A 516 -25.95 19.61 15.70
N ARG A 517 -26.92 19.93 14.85
CA ARG A 517 -27.02 19.39 13.47
C ARG A 517 -26.83 17.86 13.45
N LEU A 518 -27.54 17.14 14.33
CA LEU A 518 -27.36 15.70 14.56
C LEU A 518 -27.48 14.83 13.29
N HIS A 519 -28.34 15.22 12.33
CA HIS A 519 -28.43 14.51 11.06
C HIS A 519 -27.17 14.66 10.22
N GLU A 520 -26.62 15.89 10.11
CA GLU A 520 -25.34 16.13 9.46
C GLU A 520 -24.22 15.38 10.17
N ALA A 521 -24.19 15.39 11.50
CA ALA A 521 -23.22 14.65 12.31
C ALA A 521 -23.25 13.14 11.96
N ARG A 522 -24.43 12.56 11.88
CA ARG A 522 -24.61 11.15 11.49
C ARG A 522 -24.08 10.87 10.08
N ASP A 523 -24.41 11.74 9.11
CA ASP A 523 -23.99 11.55 7.72
C ASP A 523 -22.46 11.66 7.58
N LEU A 524 -21.82 12.59 8.30
CA LEU A 524 -20.37 12.70 8.37
C LEU A 524 -19.72 11.43 8.96
N ILE A 525 -20.23 10.92 10.09
CA ILE A 525 -19.67 9.72 10.72
C ILE A 525 -19.93 8.48 9.86
N ARG A 526 -21.07 8.38 9.17
CA ARG A 526 -21.33 7.31 8.18
C ARG A 526 -20.32 7.35 7.05
N LYS A 527 -20.00 8.55 6.55
CA LYS A 527 -18.96 8.70 5.54
C LYS A 527 -17.60 8.26 6.06
N ALA A 528 -17.24 8.59 7.30
CA ALA A 528 -16.02 8.10 7.94
C ALA A 528 -16.02 6.56 8.01
N LEU A 529 -17.14 5.94 8.37
CA LEU A 529 -17.27 4.49 8.47
C LEU A 529 -17.22 3.79 7.10
N GLU A 530 -17.73 4.40 6.03
CA GLU A 530 -17.55 3.91 4.65
C GLU A 530 -16.06 3.86 4.26
N LEU A 531 -15.28 4.87 4.66
CA LEU A 531 -13.84 4.95 4.40
C LEU A 531 -13.03 4.00 5.29
N ALA A 532 -13.50 3.71 6.50
CA ALA A 532 -12.86 2.82 7.46
C ALA A 532 -13.88 1.88 8.15
N PRO A 533 -14.42 0.85 7.47
CA PRO A 533 -15.56 0.05 7.93
C PRO A 533 -15.33 -0.75 9.22
N ALA A 534 -14.07 -1.03 9.57
CA ALA A 534 -13.71 -1.85 10.74
C ALA A 534 -13.24 -1.01 11.94
N ASP A 535 -13.25 0.32 11.86
CA ASP A 535 -12.73 1.17 12.92
C ASP A 535 -13.71 1.21 14.12
N PRO A 536 -13.31 0.73 15.31
CA PRO A 536 -14.17 0.70 16.47
C PRO A 536 -14.47 2.10 17.05
N PHE A 537 -13.58 3.08 16.87
CA PHE A 537 -13.81 4.44 17.37
C PHE A 537 -14.81 5.20 16.48
N ILE A 538 -14.77 4.97 15.16
CA ILE A 538 -15.78 5.53 14.26
C ILE A 538 -17.15 4.85 14.48
N THR A 539 -17.14 3.53 14.76
CA THR A 539 -18.36 2.79 15.13
C THR A 539 -18.95 3.30 16.44
N ASP A 540 -18.12 3.61 17.44
CA ASP A 540 -18.51 4.24 18.70
C ASP A 540 -19.15 5.62 18.46
N SER A 541 -18.51 6.47 17.66
CA SER A 541 -19.03 7.79 17.30
C SER A 541 -20.38 7.69 16.60
N LEU A 542 -20.59 6.68 15.74
CA LEU A 542 -21.90 6.44 15.11
C LEU A 542 -22.94 6.00 16.17
N GLY A 543 -22.55 5.13 17.09
CA GLY A 543 -23.42 4.74 18.21
C GLY A 543 -23.79 5.93 19.10
N TRP A 544 -22.84 6.83 19.36
CA TRP A 544 -23.07 8.05 20.11
C TRP A 544 -24.08 8.99 19.42
N VAL A 545 -23.92 9.27 18.13
CA VAL A 545 -24.87 10.14 17.40
C VAL A 545 -26.26 9.51 17.30
N GLU A 546 -26.39 8.19 17.14
CA GLU A 546 -27.68 7.51 17.17
C GLU A 546 -28.35 7.62 18.55
N PHE A 547 -27.57 7.56 19.64
CA PHE A 547 -28.07 7.85 20.98
C PHE A 547 -28.59 9.29 21.10
N ARG A 548 -27.82 10.28 20.62
CA ARG A 548 -28.20 11.70 20.64
C ARG A 548 -29.45 11.99 19.79
N LEU A 549 -29.69 11.19 18.74
CA LEU A 549 -30.92 11.21 17.93
C LEU A 549 -32.10 10.49 18.58
N GLY A 550 -31.90 9.80 19.72
CA GLY A 550 -32.94 9.03 20.42
C GLY A 550 -33.12 7.59 19.93
N ASN A 551 -32.27 7.11 19.01
CA ASN A 551 -32.34 5.76 18.46
C ASN A 551 -31.57 4.76 19.36
N LEU A 552 -32.11 4.50 20.56
CA LEU A 552 -31.49 3.64 21.58
C LEU A 552 -31.15 2.22 21.09
N PRO A 553 -32.00 1.50 20.34
CA PRO A 553 -31.66 0.14 19.89
C PRO A 553 -30.43 0.10 18.99
N GLU A 554 -30.32 1.01 18.05
CA GLU A 554 -29.18 1.08 17.13
C GLU A 554 -27.91 1.58 17.84
N ALA A 555 -28.04 2.56 18.73
CA ALA A 555 -26.94 3.02 19.57
C ALA A 555 -26.33 1.86 20.39
N LEU A 556 -27.16 1.05 21.06
CA LEU A 556 -26.70 -0.11 21.82
C LEU A 556 -26.03 -1.16 20.94
N ARG A 557 -26.57 -1.43 19.76
CA ARG A 557 -25.99 -2.38 18.80
C ARG A 557 -24.58 -1.95 18.40
N LEU A 558 -24.42 -0.69 17.97
CA LEU A 558 -23.15 -0.13 17.52
C LEU A 558 -22.12 -0.04 18.63
N LEU A 559 -22.51 0.47 19.81
CA LEU A 559 -21.59 0.61 20.95
C LEU A 559 -21.15 -0.76 21.51
N LYS A 560 -22.02 -1.77 21.53
CA LYS A 560 -21.66 -3.15 21.89
C LYS A 560 -20.70 -3.74 20.86
N GLN A 561 -20.91 -3.48 19.57
CA GLN A 561 -20.01 -3.88 18.50
C GLN A 561 -18.63 -3.23 18.67
N ALA A 562 -18.57 -1.91 18.85
CA ALA A 562 -17.33 -1.16 19.05
C ALA A 562 -16.56 -1.67 20.29
N TYR A 563 -17.25 -1.83 21.41
CA TYR A 563 -16.64 -2.31 22.66
C TYR A 563 -16.14 -3.75 22.57
N SER A 564 -16.85 -4.62 21.84
CA SER A 564 -16.40 -6.00 21.61
C SER A 564 -15.17 -6.07 20.72
N ALA A 565 -15.09 -5.20 19.71
CA ALA A 565 -13.93 -5.13 18.82
C ALA A 565 -12.70 -4.54 19.53
N ARG A 566 -12.91 -3.50 20.33
CA ARG A 566 -11.86 -2.85 21.12
C ARG A 566 -12.39 -2.38 22.47
N PRO A 567 -12.14 -3.10 23.53
CA PRO A 567 -12.48 -2.65 24.89
C PRO A 567 -11.61 -1.44 25.26
N ASP A 568 -12.17 -0.24 25.08
CA ASP A 568 -11.56 1.05 25.38
C ASP A 568 -12.34 1.79 26.46
N THR A 569 -11.73 2.74 27.16
CA THR A 569 -12.35 3.44 28.30
C THR A 569 -13.39 4.47 27.84
N GLU A 570 -13.18 5.16 26.73
CA GLU A 570 -14.16 6.11 26.18
C GLU A 570 -15.35 5.36 25.58
N ILE A 571 -15.11 4.27 24.85
CA ILE A 571 -16.19 3.40 24.36
C ILE A 571 -16.98 2.81 25.53
N ALA A 572 -16.31 2.44 26.63
CA ALA A 572 -16.98 1.98 27.84
C ALA A 572 -17.84 3.07 28.49
N ALA A 573 -17.41 4.32 28.45
CA ALA A 573 -18.19 5.46 28.96
C ALA A 573 -19.48 5.65 28.15
N HIS A 574 -19.40 5.69 26.83
CA HIS A 574 -20.56 5.83 25.93
C HIS A 574 -21.52 4.63 26.05
N LEU A 575 -20.99 3.41 25.96
CA LEU A 575 -21.81 2.20 26.11
C LEU A 575 -22.50 2.15 27.49
N GLY A 576 -21.74 2.42 28.56
CA GLY A 576 -22.26 2.41 29.90
C GLY A 576 -23.36 3.45 30.12
N GLU A 577 -23.23 4.65 29.55
CA GLU A 577 -24.26 5.67 29.60
C GLU A 577 -25.55 5.24 28.88
N VAL A 578 -25.42 4.72 27.63
CA VAL A 578 -26.60 4.28 26.88
C VAL A 578 -27.28 3.10 27.56
N LEU A 579 -26.54 2.15 28.14
CA LEU A 579 -27.06 1.06 28.98
C LEU A 579 -27.79 1.60 30.22
N TRP A 580 -27.21 2.60 30.86
CA TRP A 580 -27.83 3.21 32.05
C TRP A 580 -29.16 3.88 31.74
N VAL A 581 -29.21 4.68 30.69
CA VAL A 581 -30.41 5.37 30.22
C VAL A 581 -31.48 4.37 29.73
N SER A 582 -31.07 3.25 29.13
CA SER A 582 -32.00 2.19 28.70
C SER A 582 -32.46 1.26 29.85
N GLY A 583 -32.07 1.55 31.11
CA GLY A 583 -32.47 0.79 32.27
C GLY A 583 -31.66 -0.47 32.58
N GLN A 584 -30.65 -0.80 31.76
CA GLN A 584 -29.76 -1.96 31.91
C GLN A 584 -28.61 -1.65 32.89
N ARG A 585 -28.97 -1.23 34.12
CA ARG A 585 -28.01 -0.64 35.07
C ARG A 585 -26.91 -1.60 35.55
N ASP A 586 -27.20 -2.89 35.67
CA ASP A 586 -26.18 -3.86 36.11
C ASP A 586 -25.11 -4.10 35.03
N GLU A 587 -25.51 -4.16 33.78
CA GLU A 587 -24.59 -4.22 32.65
C GLU A 587 -23.78 -2.93 32.52
N ALA A 588 -24.41 -1.77 32.68
CA ALA A 588 -23.73 -0.47 32.71
C ALA A 588 -22.65 -0.41 33.80
N ARG A 589 -22.97 -0.81 35.05
CA ARG A 589 -22.00 -0.86 36.15
C ARG A 589 -20.81 -1.77 35.85
N ARG A 590 -21.06 -2.91 35.20
CA ARG A 590 -20.00 -3.81 34.79
C ARG A 590 -19.05 -3.12 33.77
N VAL A 591 -19.61 -2.52 32.72
CA VAL A 591 -18.85 -1.83 31.68
C VAL A 591 -18.07 -0.65 32.25
N PHE A 592 -18.67 0.16 33.12
CA PHE A 592 -17.98 1.27 33.78
C PHE A 592 -16.82 0.79 34.66
N ARG A 593 -16.99 -0.31 35.44
CA ARG A 593 -15.90 -0.89 36.24
C ARG A 593 -14.75 -1.38 35.37
N GLU A 594 -15.05 -2.04 34.24
CA GLU A 594 -14.05 -2.47 33.27
C GLU A 594 -13.29 -1.29 32.67
N GLY A 595 -13.99 -0.20 32.31
CA GLY A 595 -13.37 1.05 31.81
C GLY A 595 -12.47 1.67 32.88
N ARG A 596 -12.95 1.77 34.15
CA ARG A 596 -12.17 2.33 35.27
C ARG A 596 -10.92 1.52 35.62
N VAL A 597 -10.95 0.21 35.44
CA VAL A 597 -9.75 -0.63 35.61
C VAL A 597 -8.68 -0.33 34.55
N ARG A 598 -9.10 0.02 33.34
CA ARG A 598 -8.17 0.37 32.26
C ARG A 598 -7.55 1.75 32.42
N ASP A 599 -8.39 2.74 32.68
CA ASP A 599 -7.97 4.12 32.96
C ASP A 599 -8.96 4.81 33.94
N ALA A 600 -8.56 4.85 35.19
CA ALA A 600 -9.35 5.48 36.27
C ALA A 600 -9.41 7.02 36.15
N HIS A 601 -8.51 7.62 35.34
CA HIS A 601 -8.39 9.08 35.20
C HIS A 601 -8.95 9.59 33.87
N ASN A 602 -9.60 8.74 33.07
CA ASN A 602 -10.23 9.14 31.83
C ASN A 602 -11.32 10.19 32.08
N GLU A 603 -11.19 11.34 31.42
CA GLU A 603 -12.04 12.51 31.64
C GLU A 603 -13.50 12.23 31.25
N VAL A 604 -13.73 11.54 30.11
CA VAL A 604 -15.07 11.21 29.59
C VAL A 604 -15.79 10.27 30.56
N LEU A 605 -15.12 9.21 31.02
CA LEU A 605 -15.70 8.27 31.97
C LEU A 605 -16.06 8.94 33.30
N GLN A 606 -15.17 9.80 33.82
CA GLN A 606 -15.43 10.54 35.06
C GLN A 606 -16.63 11.48 34.95
N GLU A 607 -16.73 12.20 33.82
CA GLU A 607 -17.84 13.10 33.53
C GLU A 607 -19.18 12.35 33.46
N VAL A 608 -19.22 11.24 32.73
CA VAL A 608 -20.41 10.39 32.60
C VAL A 608 -20.84 9.86 33.99
N LEU A 609 -19.90 9.32 34.76
CA LEU A 609 -20.20 8.80 36.10
C LEU A 609 -20.74 9.88 37.06
N ALA A 610 -20.15 11.07 37.02
CA ALA A 610 -20.60 12.22 37.82
C ALA A 610 -21.99 12.70 37.40
N ARG A 611 -22.27 12.80 36.11
CA ARG A 611 -23.55 13.24 35.55
C ARG A 611 -24.69 12.24 35.88
N LEU A 612 -24.41 10.96 35.73
CA LEU A 612 -25.39 9.90 36.00
C LEU A 612 -25.53 9.58 37.49
N LYS A 613 -24.65 10.12 38.34
CA LYS A 613 -24.52 9.74 39.77
C LYS A 613 -24.47 8.23 39.94
N ALA A 614 -23.71 7.57 39.09
CA ALA A 614 -23.61 6.13 39.05
C ALA A 614 -22.72 5.65 40.22
N ASP A 615 -23.29 4.84 41.10
CA ASP A 615 -22.59 4.08 42.12
C ASP A 615 -22.02 2.80 41.49
N LEU A 616 -20.72 2.56 41.60
CA LEU A 616 -20.01 1.42 40.98
C LEU A 616 -19.63 0.35 42.02
#